data_ee56b9ccd9075fd91da6a9824b8ab6ab
#
_entry.id   ee56b9ccd9075fd91da6a9824b8ab6ab
#
_cell.length_a   1.000
_cell.length_b   1.000
_cell.length_c   1.000
_cell.angle_alpha   90.00
_cell.angle_beta   90.00
_cell.angle_gamma   90.00
#
_symmetry.space_group_name_H-M   'P 1'
#
loop_
_entity.id
_entity.type
_entity.pdbx_description
1 polymer ?
#
loop_
_entity_poly.entity_id
_entity_poly.type
_entity_poly.pdbx_seq_one_letter_code
_entity_poly.pdbx_strand_id
1 'polypeptide(L)'
;MSRRRIPHVSAPTTVAATLTVTLALTGIGLPAAGAQPAQGVDTSTTLGFTTTPRPTAPPPEDTSRPQILRVQPVEGRKVLADVWSPAMNKAVPTFLLLPPRPGPAPLLLLLNGVGGGEDHVGWAYHTDYQDFFADKQVLVASPEGGRFSLYTDWQRPDPVLGVNRWHTFLDDELPAALAGDHALNGTRGVIGVSMSGGPALALAATSPNHYAAAASLSGFPEVSTPFGRAAMTAMVARGGGNVHNAWGGHDDPAWVHNDPSHDVERLRGTALYLASAPGNPGPNDMPEIGSATFSIGAGTELASDLGTRHMADALRAGGVPFTYDRYDNGAHTFALFNRELRDSWRVVGPALGA
;
A
#
# COMPACT_ATOMS: atom_id res chain seq x y z
N MET A 1 -50.53 -41.70 -34.76
CA MET A 1 -50.25 -40.85 -33.58
C MET A 1 -48.95 -41.32 -32.95
N SER A 2 -47.83 -40.69 -33.31
CA SER A 2 -46.55 -41.12 -32.84
C SER A 2 -46.03 -40.04 -31.87
N ARG A 3 -45.82 -40.40 -30.59
CA ARG A 3 -45.25 -39.52 -29.57
C ARG A 3 -43.72 -39.50 -29.71
N ARG A 4 -43.16 -38.36 -30.08
CA ARG A 4 -41.73 -38.09 -30.06
C ARG A 4 -41.28 -37.89 -28.61
N ARG A 5 -40.27 -38.67 -28.17
CA ARG A 5 -39.56 -38.49 -26.91
C ARG A 5 -38.53 -37.37 -27.08
N ILE A 6 -38.52 -36.42 -26.11
CA ILE A 6 -37.52 -35.36 -25.99
C ILE A 6 -36.34 -35.95 -25.22
N PRO A 7 -35.08 -35.76 -25.66
CA PRO A 7 -33.91 -36.21 -24.90
C PRO A 7 -33.64 -35.28 -23.72
N HIS A 8 -33.44 -35.86 -22.54
CA HIS A 8 -32.93 -35.17 -21.36
C HIS A 8 -31.50 -34.70 -21.62
N VAL A 9 -31.27 -33.39 -21.56
CA VAL A 9 -29.93 -32.77 -21.50
C VAL A 9 -29.47 -32.81 -20.06
N SER A 10 -28.45 -33.59 -19.79
CA SER A 10 -27.77 -33.62 -18.48
C SER A 10 -27.04 -32.33 -18.26
N ALA A 11 -27.29 -31.68 -17.12
CA ALA A 11 -26.53 -30.49 -16.67
C ALA A 11 -25.07 -30.85 -16.40
N PRO A 12 -24.10 -29.96 -16.72
CA PRO A 12 -22.71 -30.20 -16.40
C PRO A 12 -22.51 -30.11 -14.89
N THR A 13 -21.91 -31.14 -14.32
CA THR A 13 -21.46 -31.19 -12.92
C THR A 13 -20.33 -30.21 -12.77
N THR A 14 -20.56 -29.10 -12.07
CA THR A 14 -19.52 -28.14 -11.69
C THR A 14 -18.65 -28.82 -10.65
N VAL A 15 -17.46 -29.26 -11.04
CA VAL A 15 -16.39 -29.67 -10.13
C VAL A 15 -15.85 -28.40 -9.50
N ALA A 16 -16.24 -28.13 -8.26
CA ALA A 16 -15.61 -27.12 -7.42
C ALA A 16 -14.20 -27.62 -7.08
N ALA A 17 -13.21 -27.17 -7.84
CA ALA A 17 -11.81 -27.32 -7.47
C ALA A 17 -11.55 -26.41 -6.26
N THR A 18 -11.58 -26.98 -5.07
CA THR A 18 -11.09 -26.32 -3.85
C THR A 18 -9.58 -26.22 -3.97
N LEU A 19 -9.10 -25.08 -4.46
CA LEU A 19 -7.67 -24.77 -4.49
C LEU A 19 -7.28 -24.39 -3.06
N THR A 20 -6.77 -25.36 -2.30
CA THR A 20 -6.13 -25.11 -1.00
C THR A 20 -4.77 -24.45 -1.31
N VAL A 21 -4.76 -23.12 -1.37
CA VAL A 21 -3.51 -22.36 -1.35
C VAL A 21 -2.99 -22.43 0.08
N THR A 22 -2.21 -23.46 0.37
CA THR A 22 -1.38 -23.49 1.57
C THR A 22 -0.31 -22.41 1.37
N LEU A 23 -0.52 -21.22 1.97
CA LEU A 23 0.53 -20.21 2.06
C LEU A 23 1.68 -20.89 2.83
N ALA A 24 2.76 -21.20 2.13
CA ALA A 24 3.98 -21.74 2.72
C ALA A 24 4.67 -20.64 3.57
N LEU A 25 4.08 -20.34 4.71
CA LEU A 25 4.63 -19.47 5.78
C LEU A 25 5.29 -20.31 6.89
N THR A 26 5.44 -21.63 6.69
CA THR A 26 6.03 -22.52 7.69
C THR A 26 7.24 -23.24 7.13
N GLY A 27 8.35 -22.63 7.24
CA GLY A 27 9.62 -23.31 7.15
C GLY A 27 10.41 -23.07 8.41
N ILE A 28 10.14 -23.81 9.49
CA ILE A 28 11.09 -24.38 10.45
C ILE A 28 10.26 -25.14 11.47
N GLY A 29 10.40 -26.48 11.48
CA GLY A 29 9.84 -27.34 12.49
C GLY A 29 10.53 -27.12 13.84
N LEU A 30 9.73 -26.92 14.90
CA LEU A 30 10.21 -26.92 16.28
C LEU A 30 10.09 -28.34 16.83
N PRO A 31 11.15 -28.87 17.49
CA PRO A 31 11.01 -30.05 18.33
C PRO A 31 10.33 -29.68 19.66
N ALA A 32 9.34 -30.45 20.07
CA ALA A 32 8.71 -30.30 21.38
C ALA A 32 9.68 -30.72 22.49
N ALA A 33 10.03 -29.78 23.36
CA ALA A 33 10.65 -30.09 24.68
C ALA A 33 10.42 -28.92 25.65
N GLY A 34 9.82 -29.23 26.79
CA GLY A 34 10.04 -28.68 28.13
C GLY A 34 9.87 -27.17 28.34
N ALA A 35 8.77 -26.79 29.00
CA ALA A 35 8.52 -25.42 29.43
C ALA A 35 9.52 -24.94 30.48
N GLN A 36 10.31 -23.89 30.16
CA GLN A 36 10.90 -22.95 31.09
C GLN A 36 10.46 -21.54 30.73
N PRO A 37 10.29 -20.60 31.69
CA PRO A 37 9.82 -19.25 31.39
C PRO A 37 10.86 -18.53 30.54
N ALA A 38 10.46 -18.12 29.32
CA ALA A 38 11.29 -17.43 28.39
C ALA A 38 11.59 -16.02 28.88
N GLN A 39 12.88 -15.72 29.07
CA GLN A 39 13.38 -14.35 29.02
C GLN A 39 13.06 -13.79 27.65
N GLY A 40 12.62 -12.50 27.60
CA GLY A 40 12.12 -11.85 26.39
C GLY A 40 13.08 -12.03 25.20
N VAL A 41 12.64 -12.81 24.24
CA VAL A 41 13.30 -12.92 22.94
C VAL A 41 12.91 -11.66 22.17
N ASP A 42 13.89 -10.84 21.84
CA ASP A 42 13.74 -9.71 20.93
C ASP A 42 13.32 -10.26 19.56
N THR A 43 12.02 -10.17 19.26
CA THR A 43 11.42 -10.67 18.02
C THR A 43 11.82 -9.86 16.79
N SER A 44 12.50 -8.72 16.96
CA SER A 44 12.99 -7.88 15.84
C SER A 44 14.08 -8.58 15.03
N THR A 45 14.84 -9.47 15.65
CA THR A 45 15.97 -10.18 15.01
C THR A 45 15.52 -11.38 14.15
N THR A 46 14.31 -11.92 14.37
CA THR A 46 13.87 -13.18 13.74
C THR A 46 13.35 -13.00 12.32
N LEU A 47 13.06 -11.78 11.87
CA LEU A 47 12.47 -11.49 10.55
C LEU A 47 13.33 -10.58 9.66
N GLY A 48 14.56 -10.25 10.05
CA GLY A 48 15.50 -9.49 9.23
C GLY A 48 15.16 -7.99 9.06
N PHE A 49 14.19 -7.45 9.80
CA PHE A 49 13.88 -6.04 9.84
C PHE A 49 14.61 -5.37 11.01
N THR A 50 15.84 -4.94 10.81
CA THR A 50 16.53 -4.06 11.77
C THR A 50 16.05 -2.63 11.53
N THR A 51 15.04 -2.21 12.28
CA THR A 51 14.60 -0.81 12.26
C THR A 51 15.28 -0.06 13.38
N THR A 52 16.32 0.73 13.05
CA THR A 52 16.73 1.82 13.92
C THR A 52 15.88 3.03 13.50
N PRO A 53 14.91 3.45 14.33
CA PRO A 53 14.09 4.60 13.98
C PRO A 53 14.99 5.82 13.70
N ARG A 54 14.71 6.52 12.60
CA ARG A 54 15.42 7.77 12.31
C ARG A 54 15.11 8.79 13.41
N PRO A 55 16.10 9.48 13.98
CA PRO A 55 15.85 10.58 14.90
C PRO A 55 15.03 11.69 14.24
N THR A 56 13.88 12.00 14.81
CA THR A 56 13.01 13.09 14.38
C THR A 56 13.21 14.34 15.23
N ALA A 57 12.68 15.47 14.78
CA ALA A 57 12.59 16.67 15.58
C ALA A 57 11.74 16.43 16.84
N PRO A 58 12.02 17.14 17.96
CA PRO A 58 11.18 17.06 19.16
C PRO A 58 9.76 17.60 18.87
N PRO A 59 8.78 17.24 19.71
CA PRO A 59 7.42 17.78 19.60
C PRO A 59 7.43 19.32 19.60
N PRO A 60 6.52 19.97 18.86
CA PRO A 60 6.38 21.42 18.86
C PRO A 60 5.71 21.92 20.17
N GLU A 61 5.77 23.22 20.44
CA GLU A 61 5.01 23.82 21.55
C GLU A 61 3.50 23.65 21.37
N ASP A 62 3.01 23.93 20.15
CA ASP A 62 1.61 23.67 19.78
C ASP A 62 1.49 22.30 19.10
N THR A 63 1.08 21.29 19.86
CA THR A 63 0.87 19.93 19.39
C THR A 63 -0.52 19.69 18.77
N SER A 64 -1.39 20.70 18.77
CA SER A 64 -2.79 20.54 18.33
C SER A 64 -2.99 20.57 16.82
N ARG A 65 -1.98 21.05 16.07
CA ARG A 65 -2.06 21.22 14.61
C ARG A 65 -0.88 20.54 13.89
N PRO A 66 -1.10 20.01 12.65
CA PRO A 66 -0.02 19.51 11.83
C PRO A 66 0.88 20.65 11.36
N GLN A 67 2.19 20.40 11.34
CA GLN A 67 3.19 21.39 10.92
C GLN A 67 4.51 20.72 10.55
N ILE A 68 5.31 21.35 9.69
CA ILE A 68 6.67 20.95 9.43
C ILE A 68 7.58 21.45 10.56
N LEU A 69 8.27 20.53 11.22
CA LEU A 69 9.16 20.85 12.35
C LEU A 69 10.60 21.13 11.90
N ARG A 70 11.03 20.44 10.86
CA ARG A 70 12.40 20.50 10.36
C ARG A 70 12.41 20.07 8.90
N VAL A 71 13.25 20.73 8.09
CA VAL A 71 13.56 20.31 6.72
C VAL A 71 15.06 20.18 6.58
N GLN A 72 15.52 19.06 6.02
CA GLN A 72 16.92 18.75 5.77
C GLN A 72 17.13 18.45 4.28
N PRO A 73 18.05 19.15 3.60
CA PRO A 73 18.45 18.79 2.24
C PRO A 73 19.00 17.35 2.21
N VAL A 74 18.63 16.59 1.19
CA VAL A 74 19.15 15.23 0.96
C VAL A 74 19.98 15.22 -0.32
N GLU A 75 19.34 15.48 -1.47
CA GLU A 75 20.01 15.50 -2.76
C GLU A 75 19.16 16.27 -3.78
N GLY A 76 19.77 17.23 -4.48
CA GLY A 76 19.08 18.04 -5.48
C GLY A 76 17.81 18.70 -4.93
N ARG A 77 16.63 18.31 -5.46
CA ARG A 77 15.32 18.80 -4.99
C ARG A 77 14.68 17.92 -3.92
N LYS A 78 15.34 16.81 -3.54
CA LYS A 78 14.87 15.89 -2.50
C LYS A 78 15.27 16.43 -1.13
N VAL A 79 14.29 16.64 -0.28
CA VAL A 79 14.49 17.02 1.13
C VAL A 79 13.79 16.03 2.04
N LEU A 80 14.22 15.94 3.28
CA LEU A 80 13.56 15.19 4.34
C LEU A 80 12.91 16.19 5.31
N ALA A 81 11.60 16.13 5.44
CA ALA A 81 10.82 16.93 6.37
C ALA A 81 10.35 16.06 7.54
N ASP A 82 10.45 16.58 8.77
CA ASP A 82 9.77 15.99 9.92
C ASP A 82 8.41 16.68 10.05
N VAL A 83 7.33 15.95 9.79
CA VAL A 83 5.96 16.45 9.83
C VAL A 83 5.28 15.99 11.12
N TRP A 84 4.84 16.93 11.93
CA TRP A 84 4.10 16.62 13.16
C TRP A 84 2.70 16.11 12.84
N SER A 85 2.36 14.96 13.43
CA SER A 85 1.02 14.38 13.41
C SER A 85 0.37 14.49 14.79
N PRO A 86 -0.58 15.40 15.00
CA PRO A 86 -1.44 15.43 16.20
C PRO A 86 -2.13 14.10 16.48
N ALA A 87 -2.72 13.48 15.46
CA ALA A 87 -3.47 12.24 15.61
C ALA A 87 -2.62 11.06 16.08
N MET A 88 -1.32 11.03 15.72
CA MET A 88 -0.38 10.00 16.16
C MET A 88 0.54 10.48 17.29
N ASN A 89 0.49 11.76 17.64
CA ASN A 89 1.36 12.41 18.65
C ASN A 89 2.85 12.11 18.39
N LYS A 90 3.26 12.22 17.13
CA LYS A 90 4.66 11.99 16.72
C LYS A 90 5.03 12.79 15.48
N ALA A 91 6.31 13.03 15.29
CA ALA A 91 6.85 13.49 14.02
C ALA A 91 6.98 12.32 13.04
N VAL A 92 6.54 12.50 11.81
CA VAL A 92 6.66 11.53 10.71
C VAL A 92 7.69 12.05 9.71
N PRO A 93 8.85 11.37 9.58
CA PRO A 93 9.80 11.71 8.52
C PRO A 93 9.14 11.54 7.16
N THR A 94 9.27 12.53 6.30
CA THR A 94 8.63 12.50 4.98
C THR A 94 9.62 13.01 3.94
N PHE A 95 9.99 12.17 2.98
CA PHE A 95 10.74 12.63 1.82
C PHE A 95 9.83 13.47 0.93
N LEU A 96 10.28 14.68 0.65
CA LEU A 96 9.64 15.57 -0.31
C LEU A 96 10.55 15.73 -1.51
N LEU A 97 10.03 15.49 -2.70
CA LEU A 97 10.66 15.90 -3.94
C LEU A 97 9.96 17.16 -4.43
N LEU A 98 10.67 18.28 -4.29
CA LEU A 98 10.12 19.60 -4.63
C LEU A 98 9.87 19.72 -6.15
N PRO A 99 8.87 20.51 -6.59
CA PRO A 99 8.63 20.76 -8.01
C PRO A 99 9.84 21.40 -8.69
N PRO A 100 10.09 21.14 -10.00
CA PRO A 100 11.26 21.71 -10.70
C PRO A 100 11.18 23.21 -10.92
N ARG A 101 9.99 23.79 -10.90
CA ARG A 101 9.76 25.23 -11.11
C ARG A 101 9.03 25.83 -9.91
N PRO A 102 9.31 27.10 -9.56
CA PRO A 102 8.48 27.83 -8.61
C PRO A 102 7.03 27.93 -9.06
N GLY A 103 6.11 27.95 -8.09
CA GLY A 103 4.70 28.14 -8.34
C GLY A 103 3.83 26.97 -7.85
N PRO A 104 2.51 27.08 -8.03
CA PRO A 104 1.57 26.06 -7.57
C PRO A 104 1.80 24.71 -8.24
N ALA A 105 1.77 23.64 -7.45
CA ALA A 105 1.91 22.27 -7.91
C ALA A 105 0.88 21.35 -7.25
N PRO A 106 0.44 20.28 -7.92
CA PRO A 106 -0.35 19.24 -7.27
C PRO A 106 0.51 18.47 -6.27
N LEU A 107 -0.16 17.85 -5.29
CA LEU A 107 0.46 16.94 -4.33
C LEU A 107 0.28 15.50 -4.79
N LEU A 108 1.37 14.74 -4.87
CA LEU A 108 1.35 13.29 -5.06
C LEU A 108 1.85 12.60 -3.79
N LEU A 109 1.00 11.83 -3.15
CA LEU A 109 1.40 10.90 -2.10
C LEU A 109 1.96 9.63 -2.74
N LEU A 110 3.21 9.28 -2.41
CA LEU A 110 3.90 8.09 -2.90
C LEU A 110 4.18 7.16 -1.71
N LEU A 111 3.28 6.20 -1.48
CA LEU A 111 3.27 5.39 -0.27
C LEU A 111 4.20 4.18 -0.40
N ASN A 112 4.94 3.89 0.67
CA ASN A 112 5.84 2.75 0.74
C ASN A 112 5.10 1.42 0.96
N GLY A 113 5.80 0.30 0.73
CA GLY A 113 5.32 -1.04 1.01
C GLY A 113 5.29 -1.37 2.51
N VAL A 114 5.34 -2.66 2.82
CA VAL A 114 5.10 -3.23 4.16
C VAL A 114 6.03 -2.71 5.26
N GLY A 115 7.29 -2.38 4.94
CA GLY A 115 8.26 -1.81 5.88
C GLY A 115 8.05 -0.32 6.18
N GLY A 116 7.15 0.37 5.45
CA GLY A 116 6.93 1.81 5.61
C GLY A 116 8.13 2.69 5.28
N GLY A 117 9.20 2.14 4.69
CA GLY A 117 10.48 2.83 4.49
C GLY A 117 11.38 2.88 5.72
N GLU A 118 10.90 2.44 6.89
CA GLU A 118 11.64 2.47 8.16
C GLU A 118 12.86 1.51 8.16
N ASP A 119 12.82 0.50 7.33
CA ASP A 119 13.86 -0.50 7.08
C ASP A 119 14.84 -0.09 5.97
N HIS A 120 14.77 1.14 5.51
CA HIS A 120 15.49 1.64 4.32
C HIS A 120 15.12 0.87 3.03
N VAL A 121 13.95 0.24 3.00
CA VAL A 121 13.37 -0.41 1.81
C VAL A 121 12.16 0.40 1.36
N GLY A 122 12.30 1.16 0.28
CA GLY A 122 11.26 2.07 -0.16
C GLY A 122 11.68 2.87 -1.40
N TRP A 123 10.80 3.73 -1.85
CA TRP A 123 10.97 4.54 -3.04
C TRP A 123 12.26 5.38 -3.01
N ALA A 124 12.58 5.95 -1.85
CA ALA A 124 13.74 6.83 -1.68
C ALA A 124 15.09 6.11 -1.78
N TYR A 125 15.10 4.78 -1.66
CA TYR A 125 16.31 3.97 -1.54
C TYR A 125 16.54 3.01 -2.70
N HIS A 126 15.46 2.53 -3.35
CA HIS A 126 15.51 1.42 -4.32
C HIS A 126 15.04 1.81 -5.71
N THR A 127 14.74 3.09 -5.94
CA THR A 127 14.31 3.58 -7.25
C THR A 127 15.01 4.89 -7.61
N ASP A 128 14.97 5.22 -8.88
CA ASP A 128 15.36 6.50 -9.43
C ASP A 128 14.17 7.46 -9.60
N TYR A 129 13.17 7.38 -8.68
CA TYR A 129 11.94 8.17 -8.81
C TYR A 129 12.20 9.67 -8.93
N GLN A 130 13.28 10.19 -8.30
CA GLN A 130 13.62 11.60 -8.44
C GLN A 130 14.00 12.00 -9.87
N ASP A 131 14.67 11.11 -10.60
CA ASP A 131 15.02 11.34 -12.02
C ASP A 131 13.76 11.23 -12.88
N PHE A 132 12.88 10.28 -12.57
CA PHE A 132 11.59 10.14 -13.23
C PHE A 132 10.71 11.40 -13.08
N PHE A 133 10.71 12.03 -11.91
CA PHE A 133 9.95 13.26 -11.65
C PHE A 133 10.76 14.55 -11.95
N ALA A 134 11.93 14.48 -12.60
CA ALA A 134 12.81 15.63 -12.78
C ALA A 134 12.17 16.78 -13.59
N ASP A 135 11.34 16.46 -14.55
CA ASP A 135 10.66 17.41 -15.46
C ASP A 135 9.18 17.68 -15.10
N LYS A 136 8.62 16.97 -14.12
CA LYS A 136 7.21 16.97 -13.78
C LYS A 136 6.89 18.00 -12.69
N GLN A 137 5.92 18.88 -12.95
CA GLN A 137 5.50 19.94 -12.02
C GLN A 137 4.59 19.37 -10.93
N VAL A 138 5.15 18.60 -9.99
CA VAL A 138 4.46 17.94 -8.90
C VAL A 138 5.30 17.97 -7.63
N LEU A 139 4.67 18.17 -6.47
CA LEU A 139 5.28 17.90 -5.17
C LEU A 139 5.02 16.45 -4.81
N VAL A 140 6.07 15.63 -4.75
CA VAL A 140 5.93 14.23 -4.34
C VAL A 140 6.27 14.12 -2.86
N ALA A 141 5.36 13.56 -2.06
CA ALA A 141 5.56 13.31 -0.64
C ALA A 141 5.53 11.80 -0.37
N SER A 142 6.62 11.26 0.17
CA SER A 142 6.75 9.86 0.54
C SER A 142 7.08 9.75 2.03
N PRO A 143 6.06 9.51 2.89
CA PRO A 143 6.27 9.34 4.32
C PRO A 143 7.07 8.08 4.65
N GLU A 144 7.98 8.19 5.63
CA GLU A 144 8.62 7.05 6.27
C GLU A 144 7.91 6.74 7.58
N GLY A 145 7.38 5.53 7.68
CA GLY A 145 6.62 5.07 8.83
C GLY A 145 5.45 4.20 8.44
N GLY A 146 4.74 3.69 9.44
CA GLY A 146 3.57 2.86 9.20
C GLY A 146 3.89 1.45 8.75
N ARG A 147 5.02 0.90 9.16
CA ARG A 147 5.31 -0.51 8.91
C ARG A 147 4.14 -1.38 9.38
N PHE A 148 3.67 -2.27 8.52
CA PHE A 148 2.54 -3.19 8.77
C PHE A 148 1.22 -2.52 9.21
N SER A 149 1.08 -1.19 9.00
CA SER A 149 -0.08 -0.42 9.47
C SER A 149 -1.29 -0.48 8.55
N LEU A 150 -1.15 -1.00 7.34
CA LEU A 150 -2.14 -0.93 6.27
C LEU A 150 -2.53 0.53 5.93
N TYR A 151 -1.71 1.51 6.30
CA TYR A 151 -1.94 2.95 6.12
C TYR A 151 -3.38 3.41 6.40
N THR A 152 -3.98 2.85 7.45
CA THR A 152 -5.36 3.14 7.89
C THR A 152 -5.38 3.63 9.34
N ASP A 153 -6.53 4.15 9.76
CA ASP A 153 -6.77 4.50 11.15
C ASP A 153 -7.18 3.25 11.93
N TRP A 154 -6.37 2.89 12.91
CA TRP A 154 -6.67 1.75 13.76
C TRP A 154 -7.66 2.13 14.86
N GLN A 155 -8.58 1.24 15.17
CA GLN A 155 -9.57 1.43 16.24
C GLN A 155 -8.90 1.53 17.62
N ARG A 156 -7.74 0.86 17.80
CA ARG A 156 -7.00 0.83 19.07
C ARG A 156 -5.49 0.85 18.82
N PRO A 157 -4.69 1.42 19.74
CA PRO A 157 -3.25 1.24 19.72
C PRO A 157 -2.87 -0.23 19.81
N ASP A 158 -1.81 -0.61 19.13
CA ASP A 158 -1.24 -1.95 19.16
C ASP A 158 0.03 -1.97 20.03
N PRO A 159 0.26 -3.00 20.89
CA PRO A 159 1.43 -3.04 21.75
C PRO A 159 2.77 -3.03 21.01
N VAL A 160 2.82 -3.51 19.74
CA VAL A 160 4.04 -3.61 18.93
C VAL A 160 4.09 -2.51 17.86
N LEU A 161 2.97 -2.27 17.18
CA LEU A 161 2.91 -1.33 16.06
C LEU A 161 2.45 0.08 16.47
N GLY A 162 2.11 0.27 17.75
CA GLY A 162 1.80 1.58 18.34
C GLY A 162 0.47 2.18 17.89
N VAL A 163 0.42 3.51 17.88
CA VAL A 163 -0.73 4.30 17.43
C VAL A 163 -0.66 4.49 15.92
N ASN A 164 -1.68 4.02 15.22
CA ASN A 164 -1.81 4.13 13.76
C ASN A 164 -3.05 4.96 13.41
N ARG A 165 -2.83 6.19 12.96
CA ARG A 165 -3.85 7.12 12.45
C ARG A 165 -3.41 7.61 11.07
N TRP A 166 -3.05 6.64 10.22
CA TRP A 166 -2.42 6.93 8.95
C TRP A 166 -3.37 7.51 7.92
N HIS A 167 -4.64 7.10 7.92
CA HIS A 167 -5.65 7.72 7.06
C HIS A 167 -5.78 9.22 7.38
N THR A 168 -5.98 9.56 8.65
CA THR A 168 -6.03 10.95 9.12
C THR A 168 -4.75 11.72 8.74
N PHE A 169 -3.57 11.10 8.94
CA PHE A 169 -2.31 11.75 8.59
C PHE A 169 -2.20 12.05 7.09
N LEU A 170 -2.50 11.08 6.24
CA LEU A 170 -2.32 11.19 4.79
C LEU A 170 -3.36 12.08 4.12
N ASP A 171 -4.59 12.07 4.59
CA ASP A 171 -5.69 12.82 3.97
C ASP A 171 -5.79 14.26 4.49
N ASP A 172 -5.59 14.45 5.78
CA ASP A 172 -5.82 15.75 6.44
C ASP A 172 -4.50 16.41 6.86
N GLU A 173 -3.70 15.75 7.70
CA GLU A 173 -2.60 16.40 8.41
C GLU A 173 -1.41 16.73 7.51
N LEU A 174 -0.94 15.77 6.70
CA LEU A 174 0.20 15.98 5.81
C LEU A 174 -0.08 17.06 4.75
N PRO A 175 -1.23 17.02 4.04
CA PRO A 175 -1.55 18.10 3.10
C PRO A 175 -1.68 19.47 3.77
N ALA A 176 -2.26 19.54 4.98
CA ALA A 176 -2.39 20.79 5.72
C ALA A 176 -1.02 21.36 6.14
N ALA A 177 -0.12 20.51 6.64
CA ALA A 177 1.24 20.91 6.99
C ALA A 177 2.02 21.41 5.76
N LEU A 178 1.90 20.70 4.63
CA LEU A 178 2.58 21.08 3.39
C LEU A 178 2.04 22.38 2.79
N ALA A 179 0.73 22.63 2.87
CA ALA A 179 0.11 23.86 2.36
C ALA A 179 0.58 25.12 3.09
N GLY A 180 1.08 25.00 4.32
CA GLY A 180 1.66 26.11 5.08
C GLY A 180 3.01 26.59 4.50
N ASP A 181 3.78 25.67 3.91
CA ASP A 181 5.16 25.95 3.47
C ASP A 181 5.36 25.84 1.94
N HIS A 182 4.40 25.25 1.24
CA HIS A 182 4.48 25.01 -0.22
C HIS A 182 3.24 25.51 -0.94
N ALA A 183 3.44 26.06 -2.14
CA ALA A 183 2.33 26.49 -3.00
C ALA A 183 1.67 25.25 -3.64
N LEU A 184 0.64 24.72 -3.00
CA LEU A 184 -0.20 23.65 -3.54
C LEU A 184 -1.36 24.23 -4.34
N ASN A 185 -1.72 23.57 -5.47
CA ASN A 185 -2.85 23.99 -6.30
C ASN A 185 -4.20 23.36 -5.90
N GLY A 186 -4.21 22.56 -4.83
CA GLY A 186 -5.39 21.84 -4.33
C GLY A 186 -5.65 20.48 -4.99
N THR A 187 -5.00 20.17 -6.10
CA THR A 187 -5.13 18.84 -6.74
C THR A 187 -4.24 17.82 -6.05
N ARG A 188 -4.77 16.63 -5.79
CA ARG A 188 -4.04 15.55 -5.12
C ARG A 188 -4.12 14.25 -5.89
N GLY A 189 -3.05 13.45 -5.80
CA GLY A 189 -3.02 12.05 -6.24
C GLY A 189 -2.37 11.17 -5.20
N VAL A 190 -2.62 9.89 -5.28
CA VAL A 190 -2.01 8.89 -4.40
C VAL A 190 -1.60 7.65 -5.19
N ILE A 191 -0.37 7.20 -4.98
CA ILE A 191 0.16 5.95 -5.52
C ILE A 191 0.63 5.11 -4.36
N GLY A 192 0.13 3.89 -4.25
CA GLY A 192 0.57 2.92 -3.25
C GLY A 192 1.15 1.67 -3.89
N VAL A 193 2.14 1.07 -3.24
CA VAL A 193 2.78 -0.17 -3.66
C VAL A 193 2.61 -1.27 -2.62
N SER A 194 2.41 -2.52 -3.04
CA SER A 194 2.34 -3.65 -2.11
C SER A 194 1.28 -3.41 -1.02
N MET A 195 1.66 -3.42 0.25
CA MET A 195 0.76 -3.14 1.38
C MET A 195 -0.06 -1.86 1.19
N SER A 196 0.50 -0.82 0.59
CA SER A 196 -0.18 0.47 0.45
C SER A 196 -1.05 0.61 -0.81
N GLY A 197 -1.01 -0.35 -1.74
CA GLY A 197 -1.79 -0.27 -2.97
C GLY A 197 -3.30 -0.26 -2.74
N GLY A 198 -3.82 -1.15 -1.90
CA GLY A 198 -5.22 -1.13 -1.45
C GLY A 198 -5.59 0.14 -0.70
N PRO A 199 -4.84 0.52 0.35
CA PRO A 199 -5.01 1.79 1.07
C PRO A 199 -5.01 3.04 0.20
N ALA A 200 -4.22 3.12 -0.87
CA ALA A 200 -4.26 4.24 -1.81
C ALA A 200 -5.63 4.38 -2.49
N LEU A 201 -6.23 3.25 -2.91
CA LEU A 201 -7.59 3.25 -3.45
C LEU A 201 -8.64 3.52 -2.36
N ALA A 202 -8.44 2.97 -1.16
CA ALA A 202 -9.33 3.21 -0.04
C ALA A 202 -9.36 4.69 0.38
N LEU A 203 -8.20 5.38 0.42
CA LEU A 203 -8.12 6.83 0.62
C LEU A 203 -8.99 7.58 -0.41
N ALA A 204 -8.84 7.27 -1.70
CA ALA A 204 -9.64 7.92 -2.74
C ALA A 204 -11.15 7.61 -2.61
N ALA A 205 -11.51 6.40 -2.16
CA ALA A 205 -12.90 6.00 -1.97
C ALA A 205 -13.53 6.61 -0.72
N THR A 206 -12.77 6.81 0.36
CA THR A 206 -13.27 7.34 1.63
C THR A 206 -13.24 8.86 1.71
N SER A 207 -12.46 9.51 0.85
CA SER A 207 -12.33 10.96 0.75
C SER A 207 -12.73 11.45 -0.65
N PRO A 208 -14.02 11.35 -1.01
CA PRO A 208 -14.48 11.67 -2.36
C PRO A 208 -14.16 13.12 -2.72
N ASN A 209 -13.70 13.32 -3.95
CA ASN A 209 -13.25 14.60 -4.50
C ASN A 209 -11.90 15.14 -3.96
N HIS A 210 -11.24 14.45 -3.03
CA HIS A 210 -9.90 14.85 -2.59
C HIS A 210 -8.81 14.39 -3.56
N TYR A 211 -9.02 13.26 -4.25
CA TYR A 211 -8.02 12.67 -5.14
C TYR A 211 -8.46 12.67 -6.59
N ALA A 212 -7.73 13.40 -7.43
CA ALA A 212 -7.91 13.38 -8.88
C ALA A 212 -7.43 12.07 -9.51
N ALA A 213 -6.47 11.40 -8.88
CA ALA A 213 -5.94 10.11 -9.32
C ALA A 213 -5.57 9.22 -8.15
N ALA A 214 -5.74 7.90 -8.33
CA ALA A 214 -5.26 6.88 -7.40
C ALA A 214 -4.69 5.67 -8.16
N ALA A 215 -3.56 5.13 -7.68
CA ALA A 215 -2.94 3.97 -8.28
C ALA A 215 -2.58 2.90 -7.25
N SER A 216 -2.82 1.64 -7.60
CA SER A 216 -2.41 0.45 -6.85
C SER A 216 -1.40 -0.35 -7.67
N LEU A 217 -0.16 -0.38 -7.20
CA LEU A 217 0.96 -1.06 -7.84
C LEU A 217 1.26 -2.34 -7.07
N SER A 218 1.10 -3.50 -7.70
CA SER A 218 1.27 -4.81 -7.03
C SER A 218 0.62 -4.83 -5.65
N GLY A 219 -0.59 -4.28 -5.52
CA GLY A 219 -1.26 -4.00 -4.25
C GLY A 219 -2.20 -5.10 -3.78
N PHE A 220 -2.83 -4.88 -2.63
CA PHE A 220 -3.85 -5.75 -2.04
C PHE A 220 -5.16 -4.98 -1.84
N PRO A 221 -5.90 -4.67 -2.92
CA PRO A 221 -7.07 -3.80 -2.85
C PRO A 221 -8.35 -4.49 -2.35
N GLU A 222 -8.31 -5.80 -2.14
CA GLU A 222 -9.41 -6.61 -1.62
C GLU A 222 -9.07 -7.03 -0.19
N VAL A 223 -9.84 -6.55 0.80
CA VAL A 223 -9.55 -6.83 2.23
C VAL A 223 -10.70 -7.48 2.98
N SER A 224 -11.95 -7.35 2.55
CA SER A 224 -13.13 -7.85 3.28
C SER A 224 -13.56 -9.28 2.93
N THR A 225 -13.04 -9.85 1.85
CA THR A 225 -13.28 -11.25 1.48
C THR A 225 -12.50 -12.20 2.40
N PRO A 226 -12.83 -13.49 2.43
CA PRO A 226 -12.06 -14.48 3.20
C PRO A 226 -10.57 -14.49 2.86
N PHE A 227 -10.23 -14.34 1.57
CA PHE A 227 -8.84 -14.24 1.13
C PHE A 227 -8.18 -12.96 1.61
N GLY A 228 -8.82 -11.80 1.42
CA GLY A 228 -8.31 -10.50 1.85
C GLY A 228 -8.09 -10.44 3.36
N ARG A 229 -9.06 -10.93 4.15
CA ARG A 229 -8.94 -11.01 5.62
C ARG A 229 -7.75 -11.86 6.05
N ALA A 230 -7.55 -13.02 5.42
CA ALA A 230 -6.41 -13.87 5.70
C ALA A 230 -5.08 -13.19 5.34
N ALA A 231 -5.02 -12.52 4.19
CA ALA A 231 -3.83 -11.80 3.73
C ALA A 231 -3.47 -10.64 4.66
N MET A 232 -4.44 -9.80 5.04
CA MET A 232 -4.20 -8.68 5.96
C MET A 232 -3.83 -9.17 7.37
N THR A 233 -4.48 -10.24 7.86
CA THR A 233 -4.14 -10.86 9.14
C THR A 233 -2.70 -11.36 9.14
N ALA A 234 -2.27 -12.07 8.10
CA ALA A 234 -0.91 -12.58 7.98
C ALA A 234 0.11 -11.43 7.86
N MET A 235 -0.23 -10.38 7.11
CA MET A 235 0.63 -9.21 6.92
C MET A 235 0.88 -8.47 8.24
N VAL A 236 -0.17 -8.15 9.01
CA VAL A 236 -0.05 -7.47 10.31
C VAL A 236 0.65 -8.36 11.34
N ALA A 237 0.31 -9.66 11.38
CA ALA A 237 0.95 -10.62 12.27
C ALA A 237 2.46 -10.77 11.98
N ARG A 238 2.90 -10.69 10.73
CA ARG A 238 4.31 -10.67 10.35
C ARG A 238 5.06 -9.48 10.99
N GLY A 239 4.39 -8.35 11.19
CA GLY A 239 4.90 -7.20 11.91
C GLY A 239 4.84 -7.32 13.43
N GLY A 240 4.35 -8.44 13.96
CA GLY A 240 4.14 -8.67 15.40
C GLY A 240 2.86 -8.02 15.94
N GLY A 241 2.05 -7.40 15.08
CA GLY A 241 0.80 -6.74 15.45
C GLY A 241 -0.43 -7.65 15.38
N ASN A 242 -1.56 -7.11 15.80
CA ASN A 242 -2.86 -7.77 15.74
C ASN A 242 -3.83 -6.96 14.87
N VAL A 243 -4.25 -7.50 13.73
CA VAL A 243 -5.17 -6.84 12.80
C VAL A 243 -6.51 -6.46 13.43
N HIS A 244 -6.94 -7.16 14.49
CA HIS A 244 -8.15 -6.79 15.24
C HIS A 244 -8.01 -5.46 16.01
N ASN A 245 -6.81 -4.94 16.17
CA ASN A 245 -6.62 -3.57 16.67
C ASN A 245 -6.86 -2.53 15.57
N ALA A 246 -6.68 -2.92 14.30
CA ALA A 246 -6.98 -2.05 13.16
C ALA A 246 -8.50 -1.97 12.91
N TRP A 247 -9.14 -3.11 12.63
CA TRP A 247 -10.51 -3.15 12.10
C TRP A 247 -11.47 -4.05 12.90
N GLY A 248 -11.15 -4.35 14.17
CA GLY A 248 -12.02 -5.21 14.99
C GLY A 248 -12.02 -6.67 14.56
N GLY A 249 -13.01 -7.43 15.01
CA GLY A 249 -13.24 -8.81 14.57
C GLY A 249 -13.60 -8.90 13.09
N HIS A 250 -13.54 -10.10 12.51
CA HIS A 250 -13.80 -10.29 11.08
C HIS A 250 -15.22 -9.87 10.64
N ASP A 251 -16.17 -9.78 11.56
CA ASP A 251 -17.54 -9.31 11.30
C ASP A 251 -17.72 -7.81 11.51
N ASP A 252 -16.67 -7.09 11.92
CA ASP A 252 -16.71 -5.65 12.09
C ASP A 252 -16.84 -4.93 10.74
N PRO A 253 -17.76 -3.95 10.60
CA PRO A 253 -17.99 -3.23 9.36
C PRO A 253 -16.76 -2.44 8.88
N ALA A 254 -15.75 -2.21 9.72
CA ALA A 254 -14.51 -1.55 9.33
C ALA A 254 -13.76 -2.30 8.22
N TRP A 255 -13.87 -3.64 8.15
CA TRP A 255 -13.31 -4.42 7.04
C TRP A 255 -13.91 -4.02 5.68
N VAL A 256 -15.24 -3.89 5.64
CA VAL A 256 -15.96 -3.47 4.43
C VAL A 256 -15.69 -1.99 4.11
N HIS A 257 -15.64 -1.14 5.14
CA HIS A 257 -15.37 0.28 4.98
C HIS A 257 -14.01 0.56 4.33
N ASN A 258 -12.98 -0.23 4.66
CA ASN A 258 -11.63 -0.11 4.15
C ASN A 258 -11.37 -0.96 2.88
N ASP A 259 -12.40 -1.61 2.33
CA ASP A 259 -12.30 -2.40 1.09
C ASP A 259 -12.78 -1.58 -0.11
N PRO A 260 -11.86 -1.06 -0.94
CA PRO A 260 -12.26 -0.28 -2.12
C PRO A 260 -12.99 -1.12 -3.18
N SER A 261 -12.87 -2.46 -3.14
CA SER A 261 -13.57 -3.35 -4.09
C SER A 261 -15.04 -3.57 -3.75
N HIS A 262 -15.44 -3.29 -2.50
CA HIS A 262 -16.81 -3.50 -2.02
C HIS A 262 -17.79 -2.46 -2.55
N ASP A 263 -17.37 -1.20 -2.64
CA ASP A 263 -18.19 -0.07 -3.14
C ASP A 263 -17.38 0.80 -4.09
N VAL A 264 -17.25 0.31 -5.32
CA VAL A 264 -16.45 0.98 -6.37
C VAL A 264 -17.07 2.29 -6.87
N GLU A 265 -18.36 2.54 -6.61
CA GLU A 265 -19.01 3.81 -6.95
C GLU A 265 -18.32 5.01 -6.30
N ARG A 266 -17.76 4.82 -5.11
CA ARG A 266 -17.04 5.85 -4.37
C ARG A 266 -15.75 6.32 -5.08
N LEU A 267 -15.25 5.53 -6.03
CA LEU A 267 -14.08 5.84 -6.86
C LEU A 267 -14.45 6.56 -8.17
N ARG A 268 -15.74 6.75 -8.44
CA ARG A 268 -16.19 7.42 -9.67
C ARG A 268 -15.71 8.87 -9.70
N GLY A 269 -15.10 9.26 -10.82
CA GLY A 269 -14.50 10.58 -10.99
C GLY A 269 -13.00 10.67 -10.65
N THR A 270 -12.44 9.67 -9.98
CA THR A 270 -11.00 9.51 -9.77
C THR A 270 -10.38 8.76 -10.96
N ALA A 271 -9.28 9.25 -11.51
CA ALA A 271 -8.50 8.52 -12.53
C ALA A 271 -7.77 7.35 -11.88
N LEU A 272 -8.13 6.11 -12.26
CA LEU A 272 -7.68 4.89 -11.59
C LEU A 272 -6.67 4.13 -12.44
N TYR A 273 -5.57 3.71 -11.80
CA TYR A 273 -4.59 2.83 -12.37
C TYR A 273 -4.32 1.64 -11.45
N LEU A 274 -4.35 0.44 -12.03
CA LEU A 274 -4.00 -0.81 -11.38
C LEU A 274 -2.84 -1.46 -12.12
N ALA A 275 -1.93 -2.10 -11.39
CA ALA A 275 -0.88 -2.92 -11.95
C ALA A 275 -0.63 -4.16 -11.11
N SER A 276 -0.29 -5.28 -11.76
CA SER A 276 0.17 -6.51 -11.13
C SER A 276 0.90 -7.42 -12.12
N ALA A 277 1.58 -8.45 -11.60
CA ALA A 277 2.23 -9.48 -12.38
C ALA A 277 1.92 -10.90 -11.81
N PRO A 278 2.13 -11.98 -12.58
CA PRO A 278 1.74 -13.34 -12.16
C PRO A 278 2.69 -13.97 -11.12
N GLY A 279 3.73 -13.27 -10.66
CA GLY A 279 4.73 -13.80 -9.73
C GLY A 279 5.87 -14.56 -10.41
N ASN A 280 5.86 -14.71 -11.73
CA ASN A 280 6.97 -15.27 -12.47
C ASN A 280 8.04 -14.19 -12.70
N PRO A 281 9.28 -14.33 -12.17
CA PRO A 281 10.29 -13.31 -12.33
C PRO A 281 10.60 -13.05 -13.78
N GLY A 282 10.74 -11.77 -14.12
CA GLY A 282 11.30 -11.32 -15.37
C GLY A 282 12.82 -11.09 -15.29
N PRO A 283 13.48 -10.80 -16.42
CA PRO A 283 14.92 -10.52 -16.45
C PRO A 283 15.34 -9.38 -15.50
N ASN A 284 14.46 -8.41 -15.27
CA ASN A 284 14.74 -7.25 -14.43
C ASN A 284 14.67 -7.58 -12.93
N ASP A 285 13.94 -8.63 -12.54
CA ASP A 285 13.81 -9.04 -11.14
C ASP A 285 15.03 -9.80 -10.63
N MET A 286 15.75 -10.46 -11.53
CA MET A 286 16.84 -11.39 -11.20
C MET A 286 17.97 -10.81 -10.36
N PRO A 287 18.39 -9.53 -10.52
CA PRO A 287 19.42 -8.93 -9.68
C PRO A 287 19.01 -8.78 -8.20
N GLU A 288 17.72 -8.64 -7.91
CA GLU A 288 17.20 -8.44 -6.57
C GLU A 288 16.85 -9.73 -5.84
N ILE A 289 16.79 -10.85 -6.59
CA ILE A 289 16.31 -12.13 -6.07
C ILE A 289 17.48 -13.05 -5.69
N GLY A 290 17.81 -13.10 -4.41
CA GLY A 290 18.48 -14.25 -3.83
C GLY A 290 17.49 -15.41 -3.68
N SER A 291 18.00 -16.66 -3.70
CA SER A 291 17.18 -17.89 -3.78
C SER A 291 16.08 -18.05 -2.69
N ALA A 292 16.26 -17.51 -1.50
CA ALA A 292 15.25 -17.54 -0.43
C ALA A 292 14.20 -16.42 -0.56
N THR A 293 14.59 -15.25 -1.04
CA THR A 293 13.71 -14.10 -1.27
C THR A 293 12.80 -14.34 -2.48
N PHE A 294 13.25 -15.13 -3.44
CA PHE A 294 12.53 -15.51 -4.64
C PHE A 294 11.15 -16.12 -4.38
N SER A 295 11.08 -17.16 -3.55
CA SER A 295 9.81 -17.86 -3.31
C SER A 295 8.79 -16.99 -2.56
N ILE A 296 9.25 -16.12 -1.68
CA ILE A 296 8.40 -15.18 -0.93
C ILE A 296 7.89 -14.08 -1.85
N GLY A 297 8.76 -13.49 -2.65
CA GLY A 297 8.39 -12.43 -3.60
C GLY A 297 7.41 -12.92 -4.67
N ALA A 298 7.66 -14.09 -5.26
CA ALA A 298 6.77 -14.70 -6.26
C ALA A 298 5.38 -15.01 -5.68
N GLY A 299 5.31 -15.59 -4.48
CA GLY A 299 4.04 -15.87 -3.81
C GLY A 299 3.28 -14.60 -3.40
N THR A 300 3.99 -13.57 -2.98
CA THR A 300 3.40 -12.27 -2.64
C THR A 300 2.82 -11.60 -3.88
N GLU A 301 3.54 -11.62 -5.01
CA GLU A 301 3.06 -11.04 -6.25
C GLU A 301 1.85 -11.79 -6.82
N LEU A 302 1.86 -13.13 -6.75
CA LEU A 302 0.69 -13.93 -7.14
C LEU A 302 -0.55 -13.57 -6.29
N ALA A 303 -0.38 -13.40 -4.99
CA ALA A 303 -1.47 -12.99 -4.11
C ALA A 303 -1.98 -11.57 -4.43
N SER A 304 -1.08 -10.65 -4.73
CA SER A 304 -1.39 -9.31 -5.21
C SER A 304 -2.15 -9.34 -6.55
N ASP A 305 -1.70 -10.15 -7.51
CA ASP A 305 -2.38 -10.32 -8.81
C ASP A 305 -3.82 -10.82 -8.64
N LEU A 306 -4.04 -11.78 -7.73
CA LEU A 306 -5.39 -12.27 -7.44
C LEU A 306 -6.31 -11.17 -6.92
N GLY A 307 -5.87 -10.41 -5.91
CA GLY A 307 -6.65 -9.30 -5.34
C GLY A 307 -6.84 -8.15 -6.34
N THR A 308 -5.82 -7.82 -7.14
CA THR A 308 -5.90 -6.78 -8.16
C THR A 308 -6.88 -7.15 -9.28
N ARG A 309 -6.92 -8.42 -9.70
CA ARG A 309 -7.91 -8.90 -10.68
C ARG A 309 -9.34 -8.82 -10.12
N HIS A 310 -9.54 -9.19 -8.86
CA HIS A 310 -10.83 -9.05 -8.20
C HIS A 310 -11.29 -7.59 -8.19
N MET A 311 -10.42 -6.66 -7.81
CA MET A 311 -10.69 -5.22 -7.87
C MET A 311 -11.04 -4.76 -9.29
N ALA A 312 -10.30 -5.21 -10.30
CA ALA A 312 -10.57 -4.88 -11.70
C ALA A 312 -11.93 -5.40 -12.16
N ASP A 313 -12.33 -6.59 -11.71
CA ASP A 313 -13.64 -7.17 -12.02
C ASP A 313 -14.77 -6.40 -11.32
N ALA A 314 -14.58 -5.97 -10.08
CA ALA A 314 -15.52 -5.10 -9.36
C ALA A 314 -15.71 -3.75 -10.07
N LEU A 315 -14.62 -3.10 -10.50
CA LEU A 315 -14.68 -1.85 -11.27
C LEU A 315 -15.40 -2.02 -12.60
N ARG A 316 -15.14 -3.10 -13.34
CA ARG A 316 -15.88 -3.42 -14.59
C ARG A 316 -17.36 -3.62 -14.34
N ALA A 317 -17.70 -4.38 -13.32
CA ALA A 317 -19.09 -4.64 -12.94
C ALA A 317 -19.84 -3.36 -12.54
N GLY A 318 -19.17 -2.45 -11.83
CA GLY A 318 -19.70 -1.13 -11.45
C GLY A 318 -19.66 -0.10 -12.59
N GLY A 319 -19.08 -0.43 -13.76
CA GLY A 319 -18.92 0.53 -14.85
C GLY A 319 -18.07 1.75 -14.48
N VAL A 320 -17.11 1.59 -13.55
CA VAL A 320 -16.17 2.64 -13.15
C VAL A 320 -14.95 2.58 -14.09
N PRO A 321 -14.59 3.66 -14.77
CA PRO A 321 -13.44 3.66 -15.68
C PRO A 321 -12.12 3.48 -14.93
N PHE A 322 -11.23 2.66 -15.46
CA PHE A 322 -9.88 2.45 -14.94
C PHE A 322 -8.93 1.96 -16.02
N THR A 323 -7.64 2.03 -15.76
CA THR A 323 -6.59 1.41 -16.56
C THR A 323 -5.95 0.28 -15.75
N TYR A 324 -5.74 -0.88 -16.36
CA TYR A 324 -5.08 -2.01 -15.72
C TYR A 324 -4.00 -2.60 -16.61
N ASP A 325 -2.77 -2.57 -16.13
CA ASP A 325 -1.63 -3.25 -16.73
C ASP A 325 -1.33 -4.52 -15.96
N ARG A 326 -1.65 -5.65 -16.57
CA ARG A 326 -1.20 -6.94 -16.08
C ARG A 326 0.01 -7.38 -16.88
N TYR A 327 1.16 -7.39 -16.25
CA TYR A 327 2.41 -7.79 -16.92
C TYR A 327 2.48 -9.30 -17.13
N ASP A 328 3.25 -9.75 -18.14
CA ASP A 328 3.45 -11.18 -18.42
C ASP A 328 4.40 -11.85 -17.41
N ASN A 329 5.27 -11.07 -16.79
CA ASN A 329 6.22 -11.50 -15.78
C ASN A 329 6.49 -10.36 -14.79
N GLY A 330 6.94 -10.71 -13.60
CA GLY A 330 7.30 -9.84 -12.51
C GLY A 330 7.19 -10.59 -11.19
N ALA A 331 8.14 -10.38 -10.32
CA ALA A 331 8.12 -10.76 -8.92
C ALA A 331 7.96 -9.49 -8.08
N HIS A 332 7.67 -9.62 -6.81
CA HIS A 332 7.40 -8.50 -5.89
C HIS A 332 8.69 -7.73 -5.53
N THR A 333 9.26 -7.02 -6.52
CA THR A 333 10.56 -6.34 -6.47
C THR A 333 10.44 -4.87 -6.83
N PHE A 334 11.43 -4.05 -6.43
CA PHE A 334 11.48 -2.65 -6.83
C PHE A 334 11.70 -2.46 -8.34
N ALA A 335 12.28 -3.44 -9.03
CA ALA A 335 12.37 -3.40 -10.49
C ALA A 335 10.98 -3.40 -11.14
N LEU A 336 10.06 -4.27 -10.68
CA LEU A 336 8.66 -4.26 -11.10
C LEU A 336 7.97 -2.96 -10.68
N PHE A 337 8.07 -2.58 -9.41
CA PHE A 337 7.39 -1.39 -8.85
C PHE A 337 7.81 -0.10 -9.56
N ASN A 338 9.09 0.05 -9.91
CA ASN A 338 9.58 1.21 -10.65
C ASN A 338 9.00 1.27 -12.07
N ARG A 339 8.84 0.12 -12.72
CA ARG A 339 8.14 0.02 -14.02
C ARG A 339 6.67 0.43 -13.87
N GLU A 340 5.98 -0.13 -12.90
CA GLU A 340 4.57 0.18 -12.62
C GLU A 340 4.37 1.67 -12.30
N LEU A 341 5.28 2.28 -11.52
CA LEU A 341 5.26 3.71 -11.23
C LEU A 341 5.32 4.54 -12.52
N ARG A 342 6.27 4.22 -13.41
CA ARG A 342 6.45 4.93 -14.68
C ARG A 342 5.25 4.77 -15.59
N ASP A 343 4.71 3.55 -15.69
CA ASP A 343 3.56 3.25 -16.53
C ASP A 343 2.26 3.88 -15.98
N SER A 344 2.12 4.01 -14.64
CA SER A 344 0.98 4.67 -14.00
C SER A 344 0.87 6.15 -14.37
N TRP A 345 2.00 6.79 -14.70
CA TRP A 345 2.04 8.23 -14.94
C TRP A 345 1.21 8.67 -16.13
N ARG A 346 0.97 7.80 -17.14
CA ARG A 346 0.07 8.12 -18.27
C ARG A 346 -1.38 8.35 -17.86
N VAL A 347 -1.76 7.89 -16.65
CA VAL A 347 -3.09 8.09 -16.05
C VAL A 347 -3.02 9.17 -14.97
N VAL A 348 -2.06 9.06 -14.07
CA VAL A 348 -1.93 9.95 -12.89
C VAL A 348 -1.48 11.35 -13.30
N GLY A 349 -0.48 11.48 -14.16
CA GLY A 349 0.07 12.78 -14.57
C GLY A 349 -0.97 13.72 -15.19
N PRO A 350 -1.71 13.31 -16.23
CA PRO A 350 -2.76 14.13 -16.82
C PRO A 350 -3.88 14.52 -15.84
N ALA A 351 -4.26 13.62 -14.93
CA ALA A 351 -5.28 13.90 -13.92
C ALA A 351 -4.81 14.93 -12.89
N LEU A 352 -3.51 15.00 -12.62
CA LEU A 352 -2.90 16.02 -11.77
C LEU A 352 -2.64 17.34 -12.50
N GLY A 353 -2.64 17.35 -13.82
CA GLY A 353 -2.20 18.48 -14.63
C GLY A 353 -0.68 18.72 -14.55
N ALA A 354 0.10 17.65 -14.38
CA ALA A 354 1.54 17.67 -14.13
C ALA A 354 2.34 17.00 -15.25
#